data_383d210e48b1c3d8543053e2d5d7221e
#
_entry.id   383d210e48b1c3d8543053e2d5d7221e
#
_cell.length_a   1.000
_cell.length_b   1.000
_cell.length_c   1.000
_cell.angle_alpha   90.00
_cell.angle_beta   90.00
_cell.angle_gamma   90.00
#
_symmetry.space_group_name_H-M   'P 1'
#
loop_
_entity.id
_entity.type
_entity.pdbx_description
1 polymer ?
#
loop_
_entity_poly.entity_id
_entity_poly.type
_entity_poly.pdbx_seq_one_letter_code
_entity_poly.pdbx_strand_id
1 'polypeptide(L)'
;MTRKRRAAEPRGAIRVGLSGWRYPPWRGVFYPTRLAQRRELEHASRRFSTIEINGSFYSLQRPEYYARWRDETPDDFVFGVKGGRFITHMLRLRNCEQALANFFASGIANLGAKLGPVLWQLPPTFRFDREVLEHFLALLPADADAATALARRHDAKVAGRAACRFATSQPFRHALEVRHPTFIDEAFVDLLRRYAIALVVADTAGRWPYAEDITANFVYVRLHGDKELYVSGYGDDALDRWRDRLVAWSEGRTPAGARLISRSAPNARNDRDVFCYFDNDVKVMAPRDADALARRILGAGGNLVQPQASGDDATPTPAMTKVRRSERARSSWPRAGIGSVTRKP
;
A
#
# COMPACT_ATOMS: atom_id res chain seq x y z
N MET A 1 -16.38 -23.17 40.18
CA MET A 1 -16.45 -21.77 39.66
C MET A 1 -15.86 -21.74 38.26
N THR A 2 -16.69 -21.80 37.25
CA THR A 2 -16.29 -21.80 35.81
C THR A 2 -15.95 -20.37 35.41
N ARG A 3 -14.68 -20.10 35.12
CA ARG A 3 -14.16 -18.82 34.60
C ARG A 3 -14.79 -18.60 33.24
N LYS A 4 -15.83 -17.74 33.13
CA LYS A 4 -16.38 -17.27 31.84
C LYS A 4 -15.20 -16.75 30.99
N ARG A 5 -14.91 -17.42 29.86
CA ARG A 5 -14.02 -16.86 28.83
C ARG A 5 -14.61 -15.52 28.41
N ARG A 6 -13.92 -14.43 28.71
CA ARG A 6 -14.22 -13.12 28.13
C ARG A 6 -14.24 -13.30 26.62
N ALA A 7 -15.31 -12.91 25.96
CA ALA A 7 -15.34 -12.83 24.51
C ALA A 7 -14.15 -11.97 24.07
N ALA A 8 -13.36 -12.46 23.12
CA ALA A 8 -12.24 -11.71 22.60
C ALA A 8 -12.80 -10.37 22.04
N GLU A 9 -12.21 -9.26 22.48
CA GLU A 9 -12.57 -7.96 21.93
C GLU A 9 -12.34 -7.95 20.43
N PRO A 10 -13.19 -7.30 19.63
CA PRO A 10 -13.03 -7.24 18.18
C PRO A 10 -11.67 -6.60 17.86
N ARG A 11 -10.90 -7.26 17.02
CA ARG A 11 -9.60 -6.78 16.53
C ARG A 11 -9.71 -6.50 15.05
N GLY A 12 -9.12 -5.40 14.60
CA GLY A 12 -9.03 -5.08 13.18
C GLY A 12 -8.21 -6.13 12.42
N ALA A 13 -8.51 -6.31 11.15
CA ALA A 13 -7.83 -7.26 10.29
C ALA A 13 -6.43 -6.74 9.90
N ILE A 14 -5.39 -7.56 10.05
CA ILE A 14 -4.04 -7.24 9.58
C ILE A 14 -3.84 -7.91 8.22
N ARG A 15 -3.48 -7.15 7.20
CA ARG A 15 -3.12 -7.63 5.87
C ARG A 15 -1.68 -7.27 5.57
N VAL A 16 -0.86 -8.29 5.29
CA VAL A 16 0.54 -8.12 4.89
C VAL A 16 0.69 -8.53 3.44
N GLY A 17 1.38 -7.74 2.64
CA GLY A 17 1.55 -8.00 1.24
C GLY A 17 2.67 -7.19 0.58
N LEU A 18 2.57 -7.04 -0.73
CA LEU A 18 3.63 -6.55 -1.60
C LEU A 18 3.21 -5.29 -2.34
N SER A 19 4.17 -4.42 -2.61
CA SER A 19 4.00 -3.26 -3.49
C SER A 19 4.28 -3.68 -4.94
N GLY A 20 3.25 -4.25 -5.60
CA GLY A 20 3.36 -4.85 -6.93
C GLY A 20 3.68 -6.34 -6.91
N TRP A 21 3.68 -6.95 -8.11
CA TRP A 21 3.91 -8.40 -8.26
C TRP A 21 4.72 -8.76 -9.52
N ARG A 22 4.97 -7.83 -10.44
CA ARG A 22 5.64 -8.09 -11.72
C ARG A 22 7.09 -7.60 -11.70
N TYR A 23 7.94 -8.41 -11.07
CA TYR A 23 9.37 -8.12 -10.97
C TYR A 23 10.19 -9.25 -11.62
N PRO A 24 10.87 -9.01 -12.75
CA PRO A 24 11.69 -10.04 -13.40
C PRO A 24 12.67 -10.76 -12.47
N PRO A 25 13.36 -10.09 -11.51
CA PRO A 25 14.27 -10.77 -10.59
C PRO A 25 13.60 -11.77 -9.63
N TRP A 26 12.27 -11.73 -9.48
CA TRP A 26 11.56 -12.67 -8.61
C TRP A 26 11.37 -14.05 -9.23
N ARG A 27 11.56 -14.18 -10.56
CA ARG A 27 11.43 -15.46 -11.29
C ARG A 27 12.59 -16.39 -10.95
N GLY A 28 12.26 -17.62 -10.58
CA GLY A 28 13.23 -18.59 -10.09
C GLY A 28 13.64 -18.42 -8.61
N VAL A 29 13.10 -17.38 -7.91
CA VAL A 29 13.36 -17.14 -6.48
C VAL A 29 12.06 -17.19 -5.69
N PHE A 30 11.17 -16.21 -5.90
CA PHE A 30 9.83 -16.19 -5.32
C PHE A 30 8.83 -16.94 -6.22
N TYR A 31 8.87 -16.69 -7.52
CA TYR A 31 8.07 -17.44 -8.48
C TYR A 31 8.83 -18.70 -8.93
N PRO A 32 8.15 -19.87 -9.03
CA PRO A 32 8.74 -21.07 -9.63
C PRO A 32 9.34 -20.80 -11.01
N THR A 33 10.48 -21.42 -11.32
CA THR A 33 11.26 -21.16 -12.56
C THR A 33 10.44 -21.27 -13.85
N ARG A 34 9.40 -22.12 -13.87
CA ARG A 34 8.54 -22.35 -15.05
C ARG A 34 7.17 -21.71 -14.95
N LEU A 35 6.94 -20.86 -13.96
CA LEU A 35 5.65 -20.18 -13.81
C LEU A 35 5.47 -19.17 -14.94
N ALA A 36 4.39 -19.31 -15.71
CA ALA A 36 4.04 -18.34 -16.74
C ALA A 36 3.75 -16.97 -16.11
N GLN A 37 4.26 -15.89 -16.71
CA GLN A 37 4.13 -14.53 -16.19
C GLN A 37 2.66 -14.14 -15.89
N ARG A 38 1.70 -14.61 -16.68
CA ARG A 38 0.27 -14.36 -16.46
C ARG A 38 -0.25 -14.95 -15.15
N ARG A 39 0.45 -15.93 -14.56
CA ARG A 39 0.09 -16.57 -13.28
C ARG A 39 0.84 -16.01 -12.07
N GLU A 40 1.68 -14.98 -12.25
CA GLU A 40 2.43 -14.37 -11.16
C GLU A 40 1.51 -13.76 -10.08
N LEU A 41 0.41 -13.10 -10.50
CA LEU A 41 -0.59 -12.57 -9.55
C LEU A 41 -1.32 -13.70 -8.80
N GLU A 42 -1.75 -14.73 -9.50
CA GLU A 42 -2.39 -15.90 -8.89
C GLU A 42 -1.47 -16.53 -7.83
N HIS A 43 -0.19 -16.72 -8.15
CA HIS A 43 0.79 -17.26 -7.19
C HIS A 43 0.99 -16.34 -5.98
N ALA A 44 1.16 -15.04 -6.21
CA ALA A 44 1.40 -14.08 -5.13
C ALA A 44 0.18 -13.91 -4.20
N SER A 45 -1.03 -13.91 -4.77
CA SER A 45 -2.28 -13.76 -4.00
C SER A 45 -2.64 -15.00 -3.15
N ARG A 46 -2.06 -16.16 -3.44
CA ARG A 46 -2.14 -17.35 -2.58
C ARG A 46 -1.14 -17.35 -1.43
N ARG A 47 -0.20 -16.43 -1.43
CA ARG A 47 0.79 -16.27 -0.37
C ARG A 47 0.52 -15.07 0.53
N PHE A 48 -0.12 -14.04 -0.01
CA PHE A 48 -0.42 -12.79 0.67
C PHE A 48 -1.88 -12.40 0.47
N SER A 49 -2.48 -11.78 1.48
CA SER A 49 -3.89 -11.38 1.47
C SER A 49 -4.14 -10.00 0.85
N THR A 50 -3.09 -9.31 0.43
CA THR A 50 -3.17 -7.98 -0.21
C THR A 50 -1.97 -7.70 -1.10
N ILE A 51 -2.18 -6.90 -2.15
CA ILE A 51 -1.13 -6.35 -3.01
C ILE A 51 -1.49 -4.92 -3.39
N GLU A 52 -0.50 -4.03 -3.43
CA GLU A 52 -0.64 -2.66 -3.93
C GLU A 52 -0.45 -2.63 -5.45
N ILE A 53 -1.44 -2.14 -6.19
CA ILE A 53 -1.37 -1.97 -7.65
C ILE A 53 -0.55 -0.71 -7.96
N ASN A 54 0.69 -0.87 -8.42
CA ASN A 54 1.56 0.22 -8.80
C ASN A 54 1.42 0.66 -10.26
N GLY A 55 0.88 -0.18 -11.13
CA GLY A 55 0.70 0.14 -12.55
C GLY A 55 -0.15 1.39 -12.77
N SER A 56 -1.16 1.62 -11.93
CA SER A 56 -2.05 2.78 -11.94
C SER A 56 -1.34 4.12 -11.66
N PHE A 57 -0.19 4.09 -11.02
CA PHE A 57 0.64 5.29 -10.79
C PHE A 57 1.23 5.84 -12.10
N TYR A 58 1.65 4.97 -13.00
CA TYR A 58 2.34 5.35 -14.24
C TYR A 58 1.37 5.69 -15.37
N SER A 59 0.23 4.98 -15.44
CA SER A 59 -0.79 5.20 -16.48
C SER A 59 -2.17 4.74 -15.99
N LEU A 60 -3.22 5.32 -16.60
CA LEU A 60 -4.58 4.82 -16.42
C LEU A 60 -4.65 3.39 -16.98
N GLN A 61 -4.98 2.45 -16.12
CA GLN A 61 -5.17 1.05 -16.51
C GLN A 61 -6.48 0.88 -17.28
N ARG A 62 -6.70 -0.30 -17.85
CA ARG A 62 -7.96 -0.64 -18.52
C ARG A 62 -8.91 -1.38 -17.57
N PRO A 63 -10.23 -1.19 -17.71
CA PRO A 63 -11.23 -1.89 -16.90
C PRO A 63 -11.08 -3.41 -16.89
N GLU A 64 -10.69 -3.99 -18.06
CA GLU A 64 -10.49 -5.43 -18.21
C GLU A 64 -9.33 -5.96 -17.35
N TYR A 65 -8.33 -5.13 -17.07
CA TYR A 65 -7.22 -5.52 -16.22
C TYR A 65 -7.67 -5.63 -14.76
N TYR A 66 -8.44 -4.65 -14.26
CA TYR A 66 -8.98 -4.70 -12.90
C TYR A 66 -9.95 -5.86 -12.71
N ALA A 67 -10.83 -6.12 -13.69
CA ALA A 67 -11.73 -7.27 -13.66
C ALA A 67 -10.93 -8.58 -13.60
N ARG A 68 -9.93 -8.75 -14.47
CA ARG A 68 -9.07 -9.92 -14.48
C ARG A 68 -8.30 -10.08 -13.16
N TRP A 69 -7.72 -9.03 -12.59
CA TRP A 69 -7.02 -9.11 -11.30
C TRP A 69 -7.96 -9.51 -10.17
N ARG A 70 -9.20 -9.01 -10.17
CA ARG A 70 -10.23 -9.46 -9.25
C ARG A 70 -10.47 -10.97 -9.38
N ASP A 71 -10.63 -11.46 -10.61
CA ASP A 71 -11.02 -12.85 -10.88
C ASP A 71 -9.82 -13.83 -10.68
N GLU A 72 -8.57 -13.37 -10.81
CA GLU A 72 -7.36 -14.17 -10.60
C GLU A 72 -6.98 -14.34 -9.11
N THR A 73 -7.66 -13.68 -8.18
CA THR A 73 -7.30 -13.66 -6.75
C THR A 73 -8.39 -14.29 -5.87
N PRO A 74 -8.07 -14.80 -4.66
CA PRO A 74 -9.05 -15.33 -3.70
C PRO A 74 -10.15 -14.32 -3.34
N ASP A 75 -11.32 -14.78 -2.90
CA ASP A 75 -12.50 -13.93 -2.65
C ASP A 75 -12.27 -12.89 -1.54
N ASP A 76 -11.48 -13.20 -0.52
CA ASP A 76 -11.13 -12.33 0.59
C ASP A 76 -9.93 -11.42 0.33
N PHE A 77 -9.35 -11.50 -0.88
CA PHE A 77 -8.21 -10.70 -1.29
C PHE A 77 -8.57 -9.21 -1.45
N VAL A 78 -7.67 -8.33 -1.04
CA VAL A 78 -7.87 -6.88 -1.14
C VAL A 78 -6.69 -6.21 -1.87
N PHE A 79 -7.00 -5.34 -2.83
CA PHE A 79 -6.00 -4.54 -3.51
C PHE A 79 -5.88 -3.14 -2.92
N GLY A 80 -4.67 -2.70 -2.55
CA GLY A 80 -4.36 -1.28 -2.51
C GLY A 80 -4.20 -0.74 -3.93
N VAL A 81 -4.60 0.50 -4.19
CA VAL A 81 -4.48 1.11 -5.52
C VAL A 81 -3.68 2.40 -5.43
N LYS A 82 -2.53 2.47 -6.10
CA LYS A 82 -1.72 3.69 -6.09
C LYS A 82 -2.26 4.72 -7.07
N GLY A 83 -2.58 5.91 -6.55
CA GLY A 83 -3.05 7.06 -7.33
C GLY A 83 -2.06 7.53 -8.37
N GLY A 84 -2.56 8.05 -9.49
CA GLY A 84 -1.75 8.41 -10.65
C GLY A 84 -0.71 9.50 -10.38
N ARG A 85 0.53 9.30 -10.87
CA ARG A 85 1.62 10.30 -10.76
C ARG A 85 1.27 11.63 -11.44
N PHE A 86 0.37 11.60 -12.43
CA PHE A 86 -0.10 12.82 -13.08
C PHE A 86 -0.75 13.75 -12.07
N ILE A 87 -1.57 13.23 -11.15
CA ILE A 87 -2.23 13.99 -10.09
C ILE A 87 -1.22 14.48 -9.05
N THR A 88 -0.41 13.55 -8.51
CA THR A 88 0.42 13.83 -7.34
C THR A 88 1.75 14.52 -7.69
N HIS A 89 2.39 14.16 -8.81
CA HIS A 89 3.73 14.63 -9.18
C HIS A 89 3.71 15.75 -10.24
N MET A 90 2.84 15.62 -11.25
CA MET A 90 2.79 16.59 -12.36
C MET A 90 1.88 17.77 -12.05
N LEU A 91 0.62 17.54 -11.73
CA LEU A 91 -0.32 18.59 -11.32
C LEU A 91 -0.06 19.08 -9.89
N ARG A 92 0.65 18.30 -9.07
CA ARG A 92 0.97 18.64 -7.68
C ARG A 92 -0.30 19.01 -6.90
N LEU A 93 -1.34 18.18 -7.05
CA LEU A 93 -2.68 18.29 -6.46
C LEU A 93 -3.50 19.52 -6.90
N ARG A 94 -3.00 20.36 -7.83
CA ARG A 94 -3.70 21.55 -8.30
C ARG A 94 -4.50 21.22 -9.55
N ASN A 95 -5.72 21.77 -9.67
CA ASN A 95 -6.59 21.61 -10.86
C ASN A 95 -6.69 20.14 -11.31
N CYS A 96 -6.88 19.22 -10.33
CA CYS A 96 -6.82 17.78 -10.57
C CYS A 96 -8.20 17.10 -10.67
N GLU A 97 -9.28 17.86 -10.66
CA GLU A 97 -10.67 17.36 -10.69
C GLU A 97 -10.91 16.43 -11.88
N GLN A 98 -10.51 16.88 -13.07
CA GLN A 98 -10.66 16.08 -14.30
C GLN A 98 -9.75 14.83 -14.27
N ALA A 99 -8.52 14.98 -13.76
CA ALA A 99 -7.60 13.88 -13.65
C ALA A 99 -8.08 12.82 -12.63
N LEU A 100 -8.70 13.25 -11.52
CA LEU A 100 -9.36 12.37 -10.55
C LEU A 100 -10.55 11.66 -11.18
N ALA A 101 -11.43 12.36 -11.91
CA ALA A 101 -12.55 11.76 -12.61
C ALA A 101 -12.09 10.65 -13.56
N ASN A 102 -11.07 10.92 -14.38
CA ASN A 102 -10.47 9.93 -15.27
C ASN A 102 -9.83 8.74 -14.54
N PHE A 103 -9.18 9.00 -13.42
CA PHE A 103 -8.58 7.95 -12.58
C PHE A 103 -9.65 7.00 -12.03
N PHE A 104 -10.73 7.53 -11.44
CA PHE A 104 -11.82 6.72 -10.91
C PHE A 104 -12.62 6.02 -12.03
N ALA A 105 -12.76 6.62 -13.22
CA ALA A 105 -13.40 6.01 -14.37
C ALA A 105 -12.54 4.96 -15.10
N SER A 106 -11.24 4.85 -14.78
CA SER A 106 -10.28 3.97 -15.50
C SER A 106 -10.52 2.47 -15.28
N GLY A 107 -11.49 2.09 -14.43
CA GLY A 107 -11.85 0.70 -14.19
C GLY A 107 -11.65 0.21 -12.76
N ILE A 108 -11.20 1.06 -11.83
CA ILE A 108 -11.01 0.70 -10.40
C ILE A 108 -12.29 0.08 -9.82
N ALA A 109 -13.47 0.53 -10.26
CA ALA A 109 -14.77 -0.01 -9.88
C ALA A 109 -14.90 -1.52 -10.12
N ASN A 110 -14.18 -2.08 -11.11
CA ASN A 110 -14.23 -3.50 -11.45
C ASN A 110 -13.53 -4.40 -10.42
N LEU A 111 -12.78 -3.83 -9.47
CA LEU A 111 -12.29 -4.58 -8.31
C LEU A 111 -13.42 -4.99 -7.35
N GLY A 112 -14.56 -4.30 -7.38
CA GLY A 112 -15.72 -4.61 -6.53
C GLY A 112 -15.35 -4.63 -5.05
N ALA A 113 -15.70 -5.71 -4.35
CA ALA A 113 -15.41 -5.90 -2.93
C ALA A 113 -13.90 -6.02 -2.62
N LYS A 114 -13.06 -6.27 -3.63
CA LYS A 114 -11.61 -6.35 -3.47
C LYS A 114 -10.91 -4.99 -3.58
N LEU A 115 -11.65 -3.89 -3.76
CA LEU A 115 -11.11 -2.53 -3.70
C LEU A 115 -10.78 -2.17 -2.25
N GLY A 116 -9.51 -2.02 -1.96
CA GLY A 116 -8.97 -1.53 -0.69
C GLY A 116 -8.60 -0.05 -0.74
N PRO A 117 -7.64 0.39 0.09
CA PRO A 117 -7.26 1.80 0.16
C PRO A 117 -6.64 2.33 -1.14
N VAL A 118 -6.93 3.59 -1.45
CA VAL A 118 -6.25 4.34 -2.52
C VAL A 118 -5.10 5.14 -1.91
N LEU A 119 -3.88 4.85 -2.34
CA LEU A 119 -2.65 5.52 -1.89
C LEU A 119 -2.34 6.74 -2.75
N TRP A 120 -2.19 7.90 -2.14
CA TRP A 120 -1.69 9.13 -2.75
C TRP A 120 -0.27 9.41 -2.25
N GLN A 121 0.75 9.12 -3.05
CA GLN A 121 2.14 9.39 -2.70
C GLN A 121 2.59 10.72 -3.28
N LEU A 122 3.10 11.63 -2.45
CA LEU A 122 3.64 12.92 -2.87
C LEU A 122 5.15 12.84 -3.19
N PRO A 123 5.65 13.65 -4.13
CA PRO A 123 7.09 13.70 -4.40
C PRO A 123 7.85 14.39 -3.25
N PRO A 124 9.17 14.10 -3.08
CA PRO A 124 9.98 14.72 -2.03
C PRO A 124 10.09 16.25 -2.11
N THR A 125 9.82 16.81 -3.29
CA THR A 125 9.83 18.27 -3.51
C THR A 125 8.49 18.95 -3.20
N PHE A 126 7.45 18.20 -2.81
CA PHE A 126 6.14 18.76 -2.47
C PHE A 126 6.16 19.20 -1.00
N ARG A 127 6.17 20.52 -0.77
CA ARG A 127 6.09 21.11 0.57
C ARG A 127 4.64 21.12 1.05
N PHE A 128 4.43 21.08 2.35
CA PHE A 128 3.10 21.24 2.94
C PHE A 128 2.54 22.64 2.58
N ASP A 129 1.41 22.63 1.91
CA ASP A 129 0.58 23.78 1.56
C ASP A 129 -0.84 23.39 1.94
N ARG A 130 -1.34 24.01 3.03
CA ARG A 130 -2.61 23.62 3.64
C ARG A 130 -3.78 23.78 2.68
N GLU A 131 -3.85 24.89 1.95
CA GLU A 131 -4.99 25.19 1.07
C GLU A 131 -5.05 24.21 -0.09
N VAL A 132 -3.91 23.95 -0.73
CA VAL A 132 -3.81 22.98 -1.82
C VAL A 132 -4.16 21.57 -1.36
N LEU A 133 -3.66 21.18 -0.19
CA LEU A 133 -3.94 19.86 0.33
C LEU A 133 -5.41 19.72 0.74
N GLU A 134 -5.98 20.69 1.45
CA GLU A 134 -7.36 20.67 1.89
C GLU A 134 -8.33 20.62 0.69
N HIS A 135 -8.08 21.42 -0.34
CA HIS A 135 -8.84 21.36 -1.59
C HIS A 135 -8.80 19.95 -2.22
N PHE A 136 -7.60 19.36 -2.33
CA PHE A 136 -7.45 18.00 -2.86
C PHE A 136 -8.19 16.95 -2.03
N LEU A 137 -8.06 16.99 -0.70
CA LEU A 137 -8.73 16.03 0.18
C LEU A 137 -10.25 16.12 0.08
N ALA A 138 -10.79 17.33 -0.08
CA ALA A 138 -12.24 17.56 -0.28
C ALA A 138 -12.77 16.98 -1.61
N LEU A 139 -11.93 16.78 -2.61
CA LEU A 139 -12.30 16.17 -3.89
C LEU A 139 -12.35 14.64 -3.84
N LEU A 140 -11.76 14.02 -2.82
CA LEU A 140 -11.68 12.57 -2.73
C LEU A 140 -13.05 11.98 -2.32
N PRO A 141 -13.54 10.94 -3.02
CA PRO A 141 -14.83 10.35 -2.70
C PRO A 141 -14.78 9.58 -1.38
N ALA A 142 -15.76 9.83 -0.50
CA ALA A 142 -15.86 9.16 0.79
C ALA A 142 -16.62 7.82 0.71
N ASP A 143 -17.42 7.62 -0.35
CA ASP A 143 -18.28 6.45 -0.55
C ASP A 143 -18.44 6.10 -2.04
N ALA A 144 -19.18 5.03 -2.31
CA ALA A 144 -19.43 4.52 -3.65
C ALA A 144 -20.24 5.47 -4.54
N ASP A 145 -21.17 6.21 -3.95
CA ASP A 145 -22.02 7.15 -4.71
C ASP A 145 -21.20 8.37 -5.12
N ALA A 146 -20.41 8.93 -4.22
CA ALA A 146 -19.48 10.02 -4.51
C ALA A 146 -18.44 9.60 -5.56
N ALA A 147 -17.88 8.37 -5.45
CA ALA A 147 -16.95 7.83 -6.44
C ALA A 147 -17.59 7.64 -7.81
N THR A 148 -18.85 7.18 -7.85
CA THR A 148 -19.63 7.02 -9.09
C THR A 148 -19.91 8.39 -9.72
N ALA A 149 -20.31 9.38 -8.91
CA ALA A 149 -20.56 10.73 -9.39
C ALA A 149 -19.29 11.39 -9.94
N LEU A 150 -18.17 11.23 -9.24
CA LEU A 150 -16.86 11.72 -9.69
C LEU A 150 -16.43 11.05 -11.00
N ALA A 151 -16.50 9.71 -11.08
CA ALA A 151 -16.10 8.95 -12.26
C ALA A 151 -16.92 9.32 -13.51
N ARG A 152 -18.21 9.62 -13.38
CA ARG A 152 -19.08 10.06 -14.49
C ARG A 152 -18.67 11.40 -15.11
N ARG A 153 -17.86 12.19 -14.43
CA ARG A 153 -17.31 13.46 -14.91
C ARG A 153 -16.05 13.29 -15.77
N HIS A 154 -15.69 12.05 -16.13
CA HIS A 154 -14.54 11.76 -16.99
C HIS A 154 -14.66 12.47 -18.34
N ASP A 155 -13.52 12.71 -19.00
CA ASP A 155 -13.44 13.29 -20.34
C ASP A 155 -13.19 12.24 -21.45
N ALA A 156 -12.91 12.72 -22.64
CA ALA A 156 -12.63 11.90 -23.82
C ALA A 156 -11.44 10.93 -23.64
N LYS A 157 -10.56 11.18 -22.69
CA LYS A 157 -9.36 10.34 -22.44
C LYS A 157 -9.68 8.91 -22.07
N VAL A 158 -10.81 8.66 -21.43
CA VAL A 158 -11.30 7.32 -21.06
C VAL A 158 -12.67 7.01 -21.68
N ALA A 159 -13.21 7.90 -22.54
CA ALA A 159 -14.45 7.64 -23.26
C ALA A 159 -14.38 6.32 -24.04
N GLY A 160 -15.50 5.59 -24.08
CA GLY A 160 -15.59 4.27 -24.74
C GLY A 160 -15.01 3.11 -23.94
N ARG A 161 -14.29 3.39 -22.81
CA ARG A 161 -13.77 2.35 -21.90
C ARG A 161 -13.94 2.70 -20.41
N ALA A 162 -14.77 3.68 -20.08
CA ALA A 162 -14.98 4.11 -18.71
C ALA A 162 -15.84 3.09 -17.94
N ALA A 163 -15.42 2.76 -16.70
CA ALA A 163 -16.19 1.97 -15.74
C ALA A 163 -16.48 2.86 -14.52
N CYS A 164 -17.66 3.49 -14.51
CA CYS A 164 -17.97 4.53 -13.54
C CYS A 164 -18.77 4.05 -12.33
N ARG A 165 -19.41 2.86 -12.39
CA ARG A 165 -20.31 2.39 -11.35
C ARG A 165 -19.57 1.64 -10.26
N PHE A 166 -19.49 2.23 -9.10
CA PHE A 166 -19.02 1.56 -7.88
C PHE A 166 -20.23 0.93 -7.19
N ALA A 167 -20.24 -0.40 -7.15
CA ALA A 167 -21.28 -1.17 -6.48
C ALA A 167 -20.67 -1.81 -5.23
N THR A 168 -20.70 -1.09 -4.11
CA THR A 168 -20.14 -1.60 -2.88
C THR A 168 -20.74 -0.91 -1.67
N SER A 169 -20.96 -1.67 -0.60
CA SER A 169 -21.18 -1.17 0.75
C SER A 169 -19.87 -0.87 1.49
N GLN A 170 -18.74 -1.08 0.84
CA GLN A 170 -17.42 -0.87 1.44
C GLN A 170 -17.12 0.64 1.57
N PRO A 171 -16.55 1.09 2.70
CA PRO A 171 -16.10 2.47 2.83
C PRO A 171 -14.94 2.74 1.88
N PHE A 172 -14.94 3.90 1.23
CA PHE A 172 -13.77 4.36 0.51
C PHE A 172 -12.69 4.76 1.51
N ARG A 173 -11.49 4.28 1.28
CA ARG A 173 -10.32 4.50 2.14
C ARG A 173 -9.22 5.18 1.34
N HIS A 174 -8.71 6.28 1.87
CA HIS A 174 -7.60 7.00 1.26
C HIS A 174 -6.43 7.10 2.22
N ALA A 175 -5.22 6.91 1.71
CA ALA A 175 -3.97 7.05 2.44
C ALA A 175 -3.05 8.05 1.74
N LEU A 176 -2.33 8.87 2.50
CA LEU A 176 -1.40 9.89 1.99
C LEU A 176 0.02 9.61 2.49
N GLU A 177 0.96 9.40 1.56
CA GLU A 177 2.39 9.27 1.83
C GLU A 177 3.10 10.59 1.53
N VAL A 178 3.74 11.16 2.52
CA VAL A 178 4.48 12.43 2.43
C VAL A 178 5.99 12.18 2.52
N ARG A 179 6.78 13.01 1.84
CA ARG A 179 8.24 12.83 1.73
C ARG A 179 9.05 14.10 2.01
N HIS A 180 8.38 15.22 2.31
CA HIS A 180 9.05 16.49 2.63
C HIS A 180 8.95 16.80 4.13
N PRO A 181 10.00 17.30 4.79
CA PRO A 181 10.00 17.55 6.24
C PRO A 181 9.01 18.61 6.72
N THR A 182 8.50 19.48 5.85
CA THR A 182 7.45 20.45 6.22
C THR A 182 6.10 19.79 6.60
N PHE A 183 5.92 18.50 6.39
CA PHE A 183 4.76 17.75 6.84
C PHE A 183 4.84 17.30 8.32
N ILE A 184 5.97 17.53 8.98
CA ILE A 184 6.07 17.37 10.43
C ILE A 184 5.42 18.62 11.06
N ASP A 185 4.09 18.63 11.03
CA ASP A 185 3.25 19.76 11.41
C ASP A 185 1.92 19.24 11.99
N GLU A 186 1.54 19.74 13.16
CA GLU A 186 0.30 19.31 13.84
C GLU A 186 -0.94 19.65 13.01
N ALA A 187 -0.94 20.82 12.33
CA ALA A 187 -2.05 21.22 11.46
C ALA A 187 -2.24 20.27 10.26
N PHE A 188 -1.18 19.60 9.80
CA PHE A 188 -1.27 18.56 8.79
C PHE A 188 -1.98 17.31 9.34
N VAL A 189 -1.62 16.86 10.53
CA VAL A 189 -2.28 15.70 11.17
C VAL A 189 -3.75 15.97 11.42
N ASP A 190 -4.10 17.16 11.91
CA ASP A 190 -5.49 17.58 12.14
C ASP A 190 -6.30 17.64 10.85
N LEU A 191 -5.67 18.08 9.75
CA LEU A 191 -6.29 18.10 8.43
C LEU A 191 -6.62 16.67 7.97
N LEU A 192 -5.69 15.73 8.08
CA LEU A 192 -5.94 14.32 7.73
C LEU A 192 -7.04 13.70 8.59
N ARG A 193 -7.08 13.99 9.88
CA ARG A 193 -8.14 13.52 10.79
C ARG A 193 -9.51 14.03 10.39
N ARG A 194 -9.61 15.31 10.01
CA ARG A 194 -10.86 15.93 9.55
C ARG A 194 -11.45 15.21 8.34
N TYR A 195 -10.59 14.81 7.39
CA TYR A 195 -11.01 14.13 6.17
C TYR A 195 -10.95 12.60 6.28
N ALA A 196 -10.62 12.04 7.45
CA ALA A 196 -10.45 10.61 7.68
C ALA A 196 -9.47 9.94 6.69
N ILE A 197 -8.42 10.64 6.30
CA ILE A 197 -7.35 10.14 5.41
C ILE A 197 -6.24 9.54 6.28
N ALA A 198 -5.81 8.32 5.98
CA ALA A 198 -4.72 7.69 6.72
C ALA A 198 -3.37 8.31 6.37
N LEU A 199 -2.62 8.77 7.37
CA LEU A 199 -1.20 9.03 7.21
C LEU A 199 -0.48 7.71 6.97
N VAL A 200 0.30 7.62 5.89
CA VAL A 200 1.10 6.43 5.63
C VAL A 200 2.30 6.42 6.58
N VAL A 201 2.41 5.35 7.36
CA VAL A 201 3.62 5.06 8.13
C VAL A 201 4.64 4.47 7.17
N ALA A 202 5.59 5.28 6.71
CA ALA A 202 6.57 4.89 5.71
C ALA A 202 7.95 4.70 6.34
N ASP A 203 8.44 3.46 6.40
CA ASP A 203 9.83 3.19 6.76
C ASP A 203 10.71 3.29 5.51
N THR A 204 11.58 4.29 5.51
CA THR A 204 12.36 4.67 4.34
C THR A 204 13.86 4.71 4.64
N ALA A 205 14.32 3.91 5.60
CA ALA A 205 15.71 3.93 6.08
C ALA A 205 16.18 5.36 6.46
N GLY A 206 15.29 6.16 7.05
CA GLY A 206 15.57 7.54 7.46
C GLY A 206 15.63 8.56 6.32
N ARG A 207 15.30 8.18 5.08
CA ARG A 207 15.40 9.08 3.92
C ARG A 207 14.38 10.21 3.94
N TRP A 208 13.14 9.92 4.41
CA TRP A 208 12.02 10.85 4.47
C TRP A 208 11.39 10.87 5.86
N PRO A 209 10.53 11.85 6.16
CA PRO A 209 9.86 11.94 7.45
C PRO A 209 9.16 10.63 7.83
N TYR A 210 9.27 10.28 9.10
CA TYR A 210 8.63 9.14 9.70
C TYR A 210 7.71 9.60 10.83
N ALA A 211 6.43 9.23 10.76
CA ALA A 211 5.45 9.52 11.80
C ALA A 211 4.42 8.38 11.89
N GLU A 212 3.92 8.16 13.11
CA GLU A 212 3.01 7.07 13.45
C GLU A 212 1.63 7.58 13.92
N ASP A 213 1.28 8.81 13.53
CA ASP A 213 -0.03 9.39 13.87
C ASP A 213 -1.16 8.64 13.17
N ILE A 214 -2.14 8.20 13.94
CA ILE A 214 -3.35 7.57 13.41
C ILE A 214 -4.36 8.66 13.10
N THR A 215 -4.71 8.78 11.82
CA THR A 215 -5.56 9.85 11.29
C THR A 215 -6.86 9.34 10.66
N ALA A 216 -7.03 8.01 10.52
CA ALA A 216 -8.22 7.38 9.96
C ALA A 216 -8.65 6.16 10.80
N ASN A 217 -9.70 5.48 10.34
CA ASN A 217 -10.18 4.24 10.96
C ASN A 217 -9.40 2.99 10.53
N PHE A 218 -8.32 3.16 9.80
CA PHE A 218 -7.39 2.11 9.39
C PHE A 218 -5.96 2.65 9.38
N VAL A 219 -4.98 1.76 9.27
CA VAL A 219 -3.56 2.09 9.19
C VAL A 219 -2.99 1.59 7.86
N TYR A 220 -2.16 2.41 7.22
CA TYR A 220 -1.45 2.07 5.99
C TYR A 220 0.06 2.17 6.22
N VAL A 221 0.77 1.06 6.01
CA VAL A 221 2.21 0.95 6.27
C VAL A 221 2.93 0.60 4.98
N ARG A 222 4.05 1.27 4.70
CA ARG A 222 4.94 0.92 3.59
C ARG A 222 6.38 0.74 4.09
N LEU A 223 6.93 -0.43 3.83
CA LEU A 223 8.25 -0.87 4.28
C LEU A 223 9.21 -0.89 3.10
N HIS A 224 10.04 0.16 3.00
CA HIS A 224 10.91 0.38 1.85
C HIS A 224 12.36 -0.10 2.07
N GLY A 225 12.68 -0.70 3.21
CA GLY A 225 14.00 -1.18 3.60
C GLY A 225 14.45 -0.63 4.95
N ASP A 226 15.08 -1.49 5.77
CA ASP A 226 15.49 -1.17 7.15
C ASP A 226 16.69 -0.20 7.19
N LYS A 227 17.73 -0.47 6.37
CA LYS A 227 19.00 0.28 6.40
C LYS A 227 19.33 1.00 5.10
N GLU A 228 18.82 0.50 3.99
CA GLU A 228 19.05 1.04 2.65
C GLU A 228 17.74 1.02 1.88
N LEU A 229 17.31 2.18 1.40
CA LEU A 229 16.04 2.39 0.72
C LEU A 229 15.90 1.47 -0.50
N TYR A 230 14.79 0.73 -0.58
CA TYR A 230 14.43 -0.25 -1.62
C TYR A 230 15.35 -1.48 -1.75
N VAL A 231 16.47 -1.55 -1.01
CA VAL A 231 17.53 -2.56 -1.20
C VAL A 231 17.63 -3.52 -0.03
N SER A 232 17.65 -3.00 1.21
CA SER A 232 17.85 -3.86 2.38
C SER A 232 16.58 -4.62 2.76
N GLY A 233 16.78 -5.89 3.19
CA GLY A 233 15.77 -6.61 3.93
C GLY A 233 15.66 -6.13 5.38
N TYR A 234 14.68 -6.68 6.08
CA TYR A 234 14.44 -6.47 7.51
C TYR A 234 15.04 -7.63 8.32
N GLY A 235 15.87 -7.29 9.31
CA GLY A 235 16.38 -8.28 10.27
C GLY A 235 15.31 -8.70 11.27
N ASP A 236 15.61 -9.76 12.04
CA ASP A 236 14.65 -10.37 12.98
C ASP A 236 14.11 -9.34 13.99
N ASP A 237 14.99 -8.56 14.62
CA ASP A 237 14.59 -7.51 15.58
C ASP A 237 13.70 -6.42 14.93
N ALA A 238 13.96 -6.07 13.66
CA ALA A 238 13.15 -5.10 12.95
C ALA A 238 11.77 -5.66 12.64
N LEU A 239 11.68 -6.92 12.18
CA LEU A 239 10.42 -7.60 11.94
C LEU A 239 9.60 -7.80 13.23
N ASP A 240 10.27 -8.07 14.36
CA ASP A 240 9.60 -8.17 15.66
C ASP A 240 9.02 -6.82 16.11
N ARG A 241 9.78 -5.73 15.95
CA ARG A 241 9.26 -4.36 16.19
C ARG A 241 8.07 -4.01 15.30
N TRP A 242 8.09 -4.42 14.02
CA TRP A 242 6.97 -4.19 13.11
C TRP A 242 5.76 -5.04 13.47
N ARG A 243 5.93 -6.31 13.84
CA ARG A 243 4.85 -7.16 14.38
C ARG A 243 4.14 -6.44 15.54
N ASP A 244 4.90 -5.98 16.54
CA ASP A 244 4.33 -5.35 17.73
C ASP A 244 3.54 -4.08 17.40
N ARG A 245 4.01 -3.28 16.43
CA ARG A 245 3.29 -2.10 15.93
C ARG A 245 2.00 -2.48 15.24
N LEU A 246 2.04 -3.42 14.28
CA LEU A 246 0.86 -3.81 13.52
C LEU A 246 -0.21 -4.41 14.45
N VAL A 247 0.18 -5.25 15.40
CA VAL A 247 -0.73 -5.84 16.40
C VAL A 247 -1.31 -4.74 17.30
N ALA A 248 -0.51 -3.82 17.81
CA ALA A 248 -1.00 -2.73 18.65
C ALA A 248 -2.04 -1.86 17.91
N TRP A 249 -1.78 -1.49 16.66
CA TRP A 249 -2.74 -0.72 15.86
C TRP A 249 -4.02 -1.49 15.58
N SER A 250 -3.95 -2.80 15.29
CA SER A 250 -5.14 -3.62 15.06
C SER A 250 -6.03 -3.76 16.28
N GLU A 251 -5.46 -3.63 17.47
CA GLU A 251 -6.14 -3.62 18.76
C GLU A 251 -6.55 -2.21 19.21
N GLY A 252 -6.41 -1.21 18.34
CA GLY A 252 -6.78 0.18 18.66
C GLY A 252 -5.78 0.92 19.53
N ARG A 253 -4.64 0.31 19.88
CA ARG A 253 -3.62 0.89 20.76
C ARG A 253 -2.58 1.70 19.99
N THR A 254 -1.92 2.63 20.66
CA THR A 254 -0.71 3.27 20.17
C THR A 254 0.50 2.41 20.56
N PRO A 255 1.42 2.07 19.64
CA PRO A 255 2.61 1.30 19.95
C PRO A 255 3.52 2.01 20.97
N ALA A 256 4.23 1.24 21.78
CA ALA A 256 5.23 1.81 22.68
C ALA A 256 6.36 2.49 21.86
N GLY A 257 6.74 3.70 22.27
CA GLY A 257 7.78 4.46 21.59
C GLY A 257 7.36 4.99 20.20
N ALA A 258 6.06 5.09 19.92
CA ALA A 258 5.57 5.68 18.67
C ALA A 258 6.06 7.12 18.50
N ARG A 259 6.47 7.46 17.27
CA ARG A 259 6.88 8.82 16.90
C ARG A 259 5.67 9.57 16.37
N LEU A 260 5.16 10.48 17.18
CA LEU A 260 3.95 11.24 16.86
C LEU A 260 4.32 12.71 16.57
N ILE A 261 3.63 13.28 15.58
CA ILE A 261 3.64 14.71 15.29
C ILE A 261 2.66 15.43 16.22
N SER A 262 1.44 14.88 16.31
CA SER A 262 0.36 15.48 17.10
C SER A 262 0.45 15.10 18.57
N ARG A 263 0.19 16.06 19.43
CA ARG A 263 0.04 15.86 20.89
C ARG A 263 -1.33 15.28 21.26
N SER A 264 -2.29 15.39 20.37
CA SER A 264 -3.64 14.89 20.58
C SER A 264 -3.72 13.39 20.29
N ALA A 265 -4.37 12.63 21.17
CA ALA A 265 -4.62 11.21 20.93
C ALA A 265 -5.56 11.02 19.73
N PRO A 266 -5.39 9.93 18.96
CA PRO A 266 -6.37 9.55 17.93
C PRO A 266 -7.71 9.20 18.57
N ASN A 267 -8.79 9.28 17.76
CA ASN A 267 -10.11 8.82 18.21
C ASN A 267 -10.02 7.38 18.72
N ALA A 268 -10.59 7.14 19.90
CA ALA A 268 -10.62 5.81 20.51
C ALA A 268 -11.36 4.82 19.59
N ARG A 269 -10.71 3.71 19.26
CA ARG A 269 -11.29 2.56 18.56
C ARG A 269 -10.64 1.31 19.09
N ASN A 270 -11.41 0.24 19.19
CA ASN A 270 -10.88 -1.06 19.63
C ASN A 270 -10.46 -1.95 18.47
N ASP A 271 -10.73 -1.52 17.23
CA ASP A 271 -10.43 -2.25 16.01
C ASP A 271 -9.99 -1.29 14.90
N ARG A 272 -8.86 -1.56 14.26
CA ARG A 272 -8.40 -0.87 13.04
C ARG A 272 -7.82 -1.87 12.07
N ASP A 273 -8.34 -1.90 10.85
CA ASP A 273 -7.68 -2.65 9.80
C ASP A 273 -6.28 -2.08 9.55
N VAL A 274 -5.33 -2.95 9.34
CA VAL A 274 -3.93 -2.60 9.06
C VAL A 274 -3.52 -3.19 7.73
N PHE A 275 -3.06 -2.34 6.81
CA PHE A 275 -2.52 -2.72 5.52
C PHE A 275 -1.02 -2.46 5.51
N CYS A 276 -0.21 -3.49 5.34
CA CYS A 276 1.25 -3.39 5.35
C CYS A 276 1.83 -3.92 4.03
N TYR A 277 2.55 -3.07 3.31
CA TYR A 277 3.13 -3.39 2.01
C TYR A 277 4.64 -3.26 2.03
N PHE A 278 5.32 -4.33 1.60
CA PHE A 278 6.75 -4.32 1.38
C PHE A 278 7.08 -3.82 -0.02
N ASP A 279 7.95 -2.80 -0.09
CA ASP A 279 8.40 -2.11 -1.32
C ASP A 279 9.95 -2.14 -1.44
N ASN A 280 10.59 -3.15 -0.82
CA ASN A 280 12.03 -3.44 -0.88
C ASN A 280 12.31 -4.60 -1.85
N ASP A 281 11.88 -4.43 -3.09
CA ASP A 281 11.88 -5.47 -4.13
C ASP A 281 13.25 -5.75 -4.75
N VAL A 282 14.21 -4.85 -4.64
CA VAL A 282 15.60 -5.08 -5.06
C VAL A 282 16.17 -6.24 -4.24
N LYS A 283 16.78 -7.22 -4.89
CA LYS A 283 17.29 -8.47 -4.29
C LYS A 283 16.19 -9.42 -3.74
N VAL A 284 14.94 -9.26 -4.20
CA VAL A 284 13.82 -10.16 -3.85
C VAL A 284 13.54 -10.21 -2.34
N MET A 285 13.79 -9.10 -1.63
CA MET A 285 13.58 -9.06 -0.17
C MET A 285 12.11 -8.97 0.21
N ALA A 286 11.29 -8.21 -0.54
CA ALA A 286 9.90 -7.96 -0.21
C ALA A 286 9.08 -9.24 0.05
N PRO A 287 9.06 -10.28 -0.81
CA PRO A 287 8.29 -11.49 -0.53
C PRO A 287 8.79 -12.26 0.68
N ARG A 288 10.11 -12.27 0.92
CA ARG A 288 10.73 -12.96 2.06
C ARG A 288 10.35 -12.28 3.38
N ASP A 289 10.48 -10.96 3.42
CA ASP A 289 10.24 -10.18 4.63
C ASP A 289 8.75 -10.14 4.96
N ALA A 290 7.88 -10.04 3.94
CA ALA A 290 6.43 -10.12 4.11
C ALA A 290 5.98 -11.46 4.71
N ASP A 291 6.51 -12.58 4.21
CA ASP A 291 6.23 -13.92 4.72
C ASP A 291 6.77 -14.10 6.17
N ALA A 292 7.97 -13.59 6.44
CA ALA A 292 8.57 -13.63 7.78
C ALA A 292 7.78 -12.79 8.80
N LEU A 293 7.28 -11.61 8.41
CA LEU A 293 6.43 -10.77 9.25
C LEU A 293 5.07 -11.42 9.50
N ALA A 294 4.44 -11.99 8.46
CA ALA A 294 3.17 -12.68 8.56
C ALA A 294 3.21 -13.82 9.57
N ARG A 295 4.26 -14.67 9.52
CA ARG A 295 4.46 -15.75 10.51
C ARG A 295 4.62 -15.24 11.94
N ARG A 296 5.31 -14.11 12.15
CA ARG A 296 5.49 -13.50 13.47
C ARG A 296 4.16 -12.98 14.05
N ILE A 297 3.34 -12.37 13.20
CA ILE A 297 2.02 -11.89 13.61
C ILE A 297 1.13 -13.05 14.04
N LEU A 298 1.10 -14.14 13.28
CA LEU A 298 0.35 -15.35 13.64
C LEU A 298 0.85 -15.97 14.96
N GLY A 299 2.16 -16.10 15.12
CA GLY A 299 2.78 -16.61 16.34
C GLY A 299 2.49 -15.78 17.59
N ALA A 300 2.25 -14.48 17.43
CA ALA A 300 1.84 -13.55 18.48
C ALA A 300 0.31 -13.50 18.71
N GLY A 301 -0.49 -14.30 17.98
CA GLY A 301 -1.95 -14.30 18.08
C GLY A 301 -2.61 -13.06 17.47
N GLY A 302 -1.92 -12.35 16.57
CA GLY A 302 -2.47 -11.22 15.82
C GLY A 302 -3.55 -11.67 14.84
N ASN A 303 -4.51 -10.79 14.55
CA ASN A 303 -5.62 -11.06 13.61
C ASN A 303 -5.18 -10.91 12.15
N LEU A 304 -4.24 -11.74 11.71
CA LEU A 304 -3.75 -11.76 10.34
C LEU A 304 -4.75 -12.46 9.42
N VAL A 305 -5.14 -11.77 8.34
CA VAL A 305 -5.90 -12.39 7.25
C VAL A 305 -4.94 -13.28 6.44
N GLN A 306 -5.18 -14.58 6.51
CA GLN A 306 -4.42 -15.55 5.73
C GLN A 306 -5.09 -15.76 4.37
N PRO A 307 -4.33 -15.93 3.28
CA PRO A 307 -4.89 -16.30 1.98
C PRO A 307 -5.62 -17.63 2.08
N GLN A 308 -6.76 -17.74 1.40
CA GLN A 308 -7.48 -19.02 1.32
C GLN A 308 -6.61 -20.04 0.56
N ALA A 309 -6.36 -21.19 1.20
CA ALA A 309 -5.69 -22.32 0.55
C ALA A 309 -6.63 -22.88 -0.55
N SER A 310 -6.19 -22.86 -1.80
CA SER A 310 -6.88 -23.67 -2.84
C SER A 310 -6.60 -25.15 -2.56
N GLY A 311 -7.63 -25.99 -2.68
CA GLY A 311 -7.56 -27.42 -2.36
C GLY A 311 -6.52 -28.25 -3.14
N ASP A 312 -5.72 -27.64 -4.03
CA ASP A 312 -4.76 -28.34 -4.89
C ASP A 312 -3.27 -28.11 -4.55
N ASP A 313 -2.93 -27.31 -3.56
CA ASP A 313 -1.53 -26.99 -3.22
C ASP A 313 -1.08 -27.60 -1.88
N ALA A 314 -1.18 -28.94 -1.76
CA ALA A 314 -0.53 -29.71 -0.68
C ALA A 314 0.93 -30.07 -1.02
N THR A 315 1.70 -29.17 -1.60
CA THR A 315 3.15 -29.35 -1.78
C THR A 315 3.91 -28.50 -0.77
N PRO A 316 4.69 -29.07 0.15
CA PRO A 316 5.47 -28.30 1.10
C PRO A 316 6.49 -27.44 0.33
N THR A 317 6.47 -26.13 0.58
CA THR A 317 7.46 -25.20 0.05
C THR A 317 8.85 -25.63 0.52
N PRO A 318 9.83 -25.87 -0.37
CA PRO A 318 11.19 -26.11 0.05
C PRO A 318 11.70 -24.90 0.82
N ALA A 319 12.28 -25.14 2.00
CA ALA A 319 12.96 -24.11 2.77
C ALA A 319 13.96 -23.39 1.85
N MET A 320 13.86 -22.06 1.73
CA MET A 320 14.77 -21.24 0.93
C MET A 320 16.20 -21.51 1.43
N THR A 321 16.95 -22.26 0.64
CA THR A 321 18.35 -22.60 0.92
C THR A 321 19.18 -21.32 0.99
N LYS A 322 19.96 -21.16 2.06
CA LYS A 322 20.92 -20.05 2.21
C LYS A 322 21.77 -19.92 0.98
N VAL A 323 21.60 -18.85 0.22
CA VAL A 323 22.46 -18.54 -0.92
C VAL A 323 23.87 -18.33 -0.39
N ARG A 324 24.78 -19.25 -0.74
CA ARG A 324 26.21 -19.09 -0.51
C ARG A 324 26.69 -17.85 -1.25
N ARG A 325 27.40 -16.96 -0.56
CA ARG A 325 28.14 -15.85 -1.16
C ARG A 325 29.06 -16.39 -2.26
N SER A 326 28.78 -16.09 -3.51
CA SER A 326 29.79 -16.06 -4.56
C SER A 326 30.10 -14.59 -4.85
N GLU A 327 31.28 -14.17 -4.42
CA GLU A 327 31.90 -12.91 -4.84
C GLU A 327 32.21 -12.95 -6.33
N ARG A 328 32.01 -11.79 -6.97
CA ARG A 328 32.37 -11.39 -8.34
C ARG A 328 31.27 -11.48 -9.41
N ALA A 329 30.51 -10.39 -9.54
CA ALA A 329 30.11 -9.88 -10.85
C ALA A 329 30.05 -8.35 -10.77
N ARG A 330 30.93 -7.69 -11.51
CA ARG A 330 30.93 -6.23 -11.70
C ARG A 330 29.67 -5.86 -12.48
N SER A 331 28.79 -5.10 -11.85
CA SER A 331 27.59 -4.60 -12.51
C SER A 331 27.92 -3.38 -13.36
N SER A 332 27.81 -3.53 -14.67
CA SER A 332 27.68 -2.40 -15.59
C SER A 332 26.19 -2.11 -15.83
N TRP A 333 25.65 -1.13 -15.13
CA TRP A 333 24.35 -0.54 -15.46
C TRP A 333 24.56 0.78 -16.18
N PRO A 334 23.85 1.07 -17.29
CA PRO A 334 23.93 2.38 -17.91
C PRO A 334 23.29 3.42 -16.99
N ARG A 335 24.06 4.44 -16.63
CA ARG A 335 23.56 5.65 -15.97
C ARG A 335 22.57 6.32 -16.93
N ALA A 336 21.34 6.52 -16.51
CA ALA A 336 20.40 7.41 -17.18
C ALA A 336 21.00 8.81 -17.16
N GLY A 337 21.36 9.33 -18.33
CA GLY A 337 21.97 10.64 -18.51
C GLY A 337 21.01 11.75 -18.05
N ILE A 338 21.46 12.55 -17.11
CA ILE A 338 20.90 13.86 -16.81
C ILE A 338 21.32 14.76 -17.98
N GLY A 339 20.41 14.98 -18.91
CA GLY A 339 20.62 15.96 -19.99
C GLY A 339 20.79 17.36 -19.42
N SER A 340 22.01 17.89 -19.52
CA SER A 340 22.32 19.29 -19.27
C SER A 340 21.68 20.14 -20.36
N VAL A 341 20.71 20.97 -20.00
CA VAL A 341 20.21 22.05 -20.88
C VAL A 341 21.23 23.17 -20.84
N THR A 342 22.06 23.24 -21.87
CA THR A 342 22.90 24.41 -22.15
C THR A 342 22.02 25.56 -22.64
N ARG A 343 21.98 26.67 -21.90
CA ARG A 343 21.53 27.97 -22.40
C ARG A 343 22.50 28.44 -23.51
N LYS A 344 21.97 28.91 -24.61
CA LYS A 344 22.61 29.81 -25.54
C LYS A 344 21.71 31.03 -25.80
N PRO A 345 22.31 32.14 -26.22
CA PRO A 345 22.16 33.49 -25.67
C PRO A 345 20.88 34.19 -26.07
#